data_574fe3ec0b0e2cee7e86b04f104d5f03
#
_entry.id   574fe3ec0b0e2cee7e86b04f104d5f03
#
_cell.length_a   1.000
_cell.length_b   1.000
_cell.length_c   1.000
_cell.angle_alpha   90.00
_cell.angle_beta   90.00
_cell.angle_gamma   90.00
#
_symmetry.space_group_name_H-M   'P 1'
#
loop_
_entity.id
_entity.type
_entity.pdbx_description
1 polymer ?
#
loop_
_entity_poly.entity_id
_entity_poly.type
_entity_poly.pdbx_seq_one_letter_code
_entity_poly.pdbx_strand_id
1 'polypeptide(L)'
;MNEKYEIENEFEDEIDVENSENEENIVVLNEEAGSRIDKFLSERLELTRTRIQQLIKDENILVNEKKTKPAYKIEENDTIKVVIPELETVEIKPENIDIEIIYEDNDLAVINKKAGIVVHPANGHYSGTLVNAILYHIKDLSGINGEIRPGIVHRLDKDTSGLLIIAKNDKSHLKLSQMFHDKTVKKTYLAILKGKLNQKSGRIVTQIGRDKNDRKKMTVINDLNSGKTAITNYEVISQTEKFTLVKVHIETGRTHQIRVHMKHLGYPILGDSVYGRTDAEKRQMLHAYKLEFEHPITEEEIEFIAELPEDFKKALKKCGLEFEIF
;
A
#
# COMPACT_ATOMS: atom_id res chain seq x y z
N MET A 1 -28.61 -5.63 18.60
CA MET A 1 -27.71 -6.59 17.98
C MET A 1 -26.64 -5.76 17.29
N ASN A 2 -25.50 -5.57 17.97
CA ASN A 2 -24.36 -4.84 17.40
C ASN A 2 -23.46 -5.88 16.71
N GLU A 3 -23.61 -6.02 15.41
CA GLU A 3 -22.60 -6.71 14.61
C GLU A 3 -21.41 -5.76 14.46
N LYS A 4 -20.31 -6.11 15.14
CA LYS A 4 -19.00 -5.52 14.86
C LYS A 4 -18.58 -5.98 13.47
N TYR A 5 -18.66 -5.08 12.51
CA TYR A 5 -18.03 -5.28 11.22
C TYR A 5 -16.51 -5.10 11.41
N GLU A 6 -15.79 -6.19 11.48
CA GLU A 6 -14.34 -6.21 11.28
C GLU A 6 -14.08 -5.93 9.80
N ILE A 7 -13.82 -4.68 9.47
CA ILE A 7 -13.29 -4.30 8.15
C ILE A 7 -11.85 -4.75 8.16
N GLU A 8 -11.54 -5.88 7.50
CA GLU A 8 -10.16 -6.23 7.16
C GLU A 8 -9.58 -5.11 6.30
N ASN A 9 -8.84 -4.21 6.92
CA ASN A 9 -8.13 -3.14 6.21
C ASN A 9 -7.11 -3.78 5.27
N GLU A 10 -7.23 -3.53 3.96
CA GLU A 10 -6.22 -3.89 2.94
C GLU A 10 -4.83 -3.27 3.22
N PHE A 11 -4.69 -2.54 4.33
CA PHE A 11 -3.50 -1.81 4.77
C PHE A 11 -2.72 -2.51 5.89
N GLU A 12 -2.94 -3.81 6.15
CA GLU A 12 -2.25 -4.58 7.18
C GLU A 12 -0.74 -4.78 6.95
N ASP A 13 -0.04 -3.78 6.46
CA ASP A 13 1.41 -3.75 6.56
C ASP A 13 1.83 -2.50 7.36
N GLU A 14 2.06 -2.73 8.68
CA GLU A 14 2.84 -1.90 9.59
C GLU A 14 2.22 -0.56 10.02
N ILE A 15 1.43 -0.56 11.10
CA ILE A 15 1.60 0.36 12.26
C ILE A 15 0.65 -0.13 13.37
N ASP A 16 1.21 -0.79 14.38
CA ASP A 16 0.58 -0.91 15.69
C ASP A 16 0.76 0.42 16.43
N VAL A 17 -0.35 1.06 16.73
CA VAL A 17 -0.37 2.27 17.57
C VAL A 17 -1.11 1.92 18.87
N GLU A 18 -0.39 1.80 19.98
CA GLU A 18 -0.97 2.03 21.30
C GLU A 18 0.07 2.53 22.31
N ASN A 19 -0.43 3.33 23.26
CA ASN A 19 0.21 4.38 24.05
C ASN A 19 0.84 3.94 25.37
N SER A 20 1.70 4.83 25.88
CA SER A 20 2.30 5.04 27.19
C SER A 20 3.58 4.27 27.50
N GLU A 21 4.58 4.99 28.06
CA GLU A 21 5.73 4.37 28.73
C GLU A 21 5.22 3.55 29.92
N ASN A 22 5.04 2.24 29.69
CA ASN A 22 4.79 1.29 30.74
C ASN A 22 6.02 0.39 30.88
N GLU A 23 6.71 0.54 31.98
CA GLU A 23 7.69 -0.44 32.43
C GLU A 23 6.94 -1.55 33.15
N GLU A 24 7.01 -2.78 32.66
CA GLU A 24 6.42 -3.95 33.28
C GLU A 24 7.50 -4.99 33.59
N ASN A 25 7.47 -5.52 34.82
CA ASN A 25 8.35 -6.59 35.25
C ASN A 25 7.51 -7.87 35.41
N ILE A 26 7.78 -8.87 34.55
CA ILE A 26 7.07 -10.14 34.50
C ILE A 26 7.96 -11.23 35.04
N VAL A 27 7.51 -11.95 36.08
CA VAL A 27 8.18 -13.16 36.57
C VAL A 27 7.51 -14.37 35.94
N VAL A 28 8.31 -15.23 35.29
CA VAL A 28 7.84 -16.43 34.57
C VAL A 28 7.48 -17.53 35.57
N LEU A 29 6.27 -18.04 35.47
CA LEU A 29 5.78 -19.15 36.29
C LEU A 29 6.18 -20.51 35.68
N ASN A 30 6.17 -21.58 36.49
CA ASN A 30 6.55 -22.92 36.05
C ASN A 30 5.74 -23.40 34.82
N GLU A 31 4.45 -23.11 34.79
CA GLU A 31 3.55 -23.49 33.70
C GLU A 31 3.79 -22.72 32.38
N GLU A 32 4.48 -21.60 32.43
CA GLU A 32 4.80 -20.74 31.28
C GLU A 32 6.17 -21.08 30.70
N ALA A 33 7.02 -21.79 31.45
CA ALA A 33 8.38 -22.13 31.07
C ALA A 33 8.44 -22.99 29.79
N GLY A 34 9.50 -22.82 29.01
CA GLY A 34 9.74 -23.53 27.74
C GLY A 34 9.09 -22.87 26.53
N SER A 35 8.21 -21.90 26.69
CA SER A 35 7.64 -21.09 25.61
C SER A 35 8.67 -20.14 25.02
N ARG A 36 8.50 -19.76 23.76
CA ARG A 36 9.33 -18.69 23.17
C ARG A 36 8.88 -17.35 23.70
N ILE A 37 9.86 -16.50 24.08
CA ILE A 37 9.57 -15.18 24.66
C ILE A 37 8.74 -14.30 23.73
N ASP A 38 8.96 -14.35 22.40
CA ASP A 38 8.19 -13.56 21.41
C ASP A 38 6.71 -13.98 21.35
N LYS A 39 6.42 -15.27 21.55
CA LYS A 39 5.05 -15.78 21.61
C LYS A 39 4.40 -15.45 22.97
N PHE A 40 5.08 -15.74 24.04
CA PHE A 40 4.60 -15.52 25.41
C PHE A 40 4.20 -14.06 25.64
N LEU A 41 5.10 -13.11 25.28
CA LEU A 41 4.83 -11.70 25.46
C LEU A 41 3.75 -11.17 24.52
N SER A 42 3.65 -11.70 23.29
CA SER A 42 2.60 -11.26 22.37
C SER A 42 1.18 -11.61 22.87
N GLU A 43 1.03 -12.78 23.52
CA GLU A 43 -0.24 -13.21 24.10
C GLU A 43 -0.55 -12.46 25.42
N ARG A 44 0.48 -12.15 26.23
CA ARG A 44 0.31 -11.52 27.54
C ARG A 44 0.08 -10.01 27.47
N LEU A 45 0.76 -9.33 26.53
CA LEU A 45 0.72 -7.87 26.39
C LEU A 45 -0.27 -7.42 25.29
N GLU A 46 -0.97 -8.36 24.65
CA GLU A 46 -1.86 -8.09 23.51
C GLU A 46 -1.18 -7.33 22.36
N LEU A 47 0.15 -7.51 22.21
CA LEU A 47 0.96 -6.91 21.16
C LEU A 47 1.24 -7.93 20.05
N THR A 48 1.43 -7.43 18.82
CA THR A 48 1.83 -8.30 17.73
C THR A 48 3.23 -8.89 17.96
N ARG A 49 3.48 -10.11 17.47
CA ARG A 49 4.81 -10.75 17.57
C ARG A 49 5.90 -9.91 16.91
N THR A 50 5.56 -9.19 15.83
CA THR A 50 6.48 -8.29 15.14
C THR A 50 6.91 -7.14 16.04
N ARG A 51 5.96 -6.55 16.80
CA ARG A 51 6.26 -5.48 17.77
C ARG A 51 7.15 -6.00 18.90
N ILE A 52 6.84 -7.16 19.47
CA ILE A 52 7.69 -7.79 20.50
C ILE A 52 9.11 -8.06 19.98
N GLN A 53 9.25 -8.58 18.76
CA GLN A 53 10.57 -8.82 18.17
C GLN A 53 11.37 -7.53 17.96
N GLN A 54 10.68 -6.44 17.60
CA GLN A 54 11.32 -5.13 17.48
C GLN A 54 11.75 -4.60 18.85
N LEU A 55 10.89 -4.66 19.88
CA LEU A 55 11.24 -4.27 21.25
C LEU A 55 12.44 -5.07 21.79
N ILE A 56 12.53 -6.36 21.50
CA ILE A 56 13.69 -7.18 21.87
C ILE A 56 14.95 -6.70 21.14
N LYS A 57 14.84 -6.40 19.86
CA LYS A 57 15.96 -5.91 19.03
C LYS A 57 16.45 -4.54 19.49
N ASP A 58 15.54 -3.67 19.91
CA ASP A 58 15.82 -2.32 20.38
C ASP A 58 16.22 -2.29 21.88
N GLU A 59 16.41 -3.48 22.50
CA GLU A 59 16.82 -3.67 23.89
C GLU A 59 15.80 -3.17 24.92
N ASN A 60 14.56 -2.97 24.50
CA ASN A 60 13.44 -2.60 25.35
C ASN A 60 12.83 -3.81 26.09
N ILE A 61 13.27 -5.03 25.77
CA ILE A 61 12.93 -6.26 26.50
C ILE A 61 14.23 -6.95 26.92
N LEU A 62 14.37 -7.12 28.24
CA LEU A 62 15.50 -7.79 28.86
C LEU A 62 15.03 -8.99 29.68
N VAL A 63 15.83 -10.04 29.74
CA VAL A 63 15.61 -11.20 30.63
C VAL A 63 16.73 -11.24 31.64
N ASN A 64 16.40 -11.20 32.95
CA ASN A 64 17.37 -11.17 34.02
C ASN A 64 18.41 -10.05 33.79
N GLU A 65 17.93 -8.85 33.39
CA GLU A 65 18.73 -7.66 33.06
C GLU A 65 19.68 -7.83 31.87
N LYS A 66 19.54 -8.91 31.07
CA LYS A 66 20.40 -9.21 29.91
C LYS A 66 19.62 -9.15 28.61
N LYS A 67 20.33 -8.76 27.54
CA LYS A 67 19.82 -8.82 26.17
C LYS A 67 19.40 -10.25 25.79
N THR A 68 18.26 -10.36 25.11
CA THR A 68 17.72 -11.64 24.71
C THR A 68 17.47 -11.69 23.18
N LYS A 69 16.99 -12.83 22.69
CA LYS A 69 16.61 -13.04 21.28
C LYS A 69 15.15 -13.49 21.21
N PRO A 70 14.41 -13.17 20.12
CA PRO A 70 13.00 -13.53 19.97
C PRO A 70 12.70 -15.02 20.15
N ALA A 71 13.68 -15.88 19.88
CA ALA A 71 13.56 -17.33 19.99
C ALA A 71 13.96 -17.88 21.37
N TYR A 72 14.33 -17.02 22.33
CA TYR A 72 14.68 -17.45 23.68
C TYR A 72 13.52 -18.22 24.30
N LYS A 73 13.83 -19.36 24.90
CA LYS A 73 12.86 -20.15 25.67
C LYS A 73 12.94 -19.69 27.13
N ILE A 74 11.86 -19.11 27.61
CA ILE A 74 11.76 -18.62 28.97
C ILE A 74 11.87 -19.77 29.97
N GLU A 75 12.53 -19.53 31.08
CA GLU A 75 12.73 -20.49 32.18
C GLU A 75 11.94 -20.04 33.41
N GLU A 76 11.61 -20.99 34.27
CA GLU A 76 10.95 -20.67 35.55
C GLU A 76 11.80 -19.67 36.36
N ASN A 77 11.16 -18.67 36.95
CA ASN A 77 11.77 -17.55 37.71
C ASN A 77 12.59 -16.57 36.84
N ASP A 78 12.54 -16.65 35.50
CA ASP A 78 13.06 -15.55 34.70
C ASP A 78 12.29 -14.28 34.99
N THR A 79 13.02 -13.17 35.18
CA THR A 79 12.44 -11.83 35.29
C THR A 79 12.57 -11.13 33.97
N ILE A 80 11.44 -10.87 33.31
CA ILE A 80 11.39 -10.17 32.01
C ILE A 80 11.01 -8.73 32.27
N LYS A 81 11.95 -7.83 32.03
CA LYS A 81 11.69 -6.38 32.02
C LYS A 81 11.25 -5.97 30.63
N VAL A 82 10.07 -5.36 30.52
CA VAL A 82 9.52 -4.82 29.29
C VAL A 82 9.38 -3.31 29.46
N VAL A 83 9.99 -2.55 28.58
CA VAL A 83 9.77 -1.11 28.43
C VAL A 83 9.10 -0.90 27.10
N ILE A 84 7.87 -0.40 27.12
CA ILE A 84 7.18 0.00 25.90
C ILE A 84 7.40 1.50 25.74
N PRO A 85 8.32 1.93 24.84
CA PRO A 85 8.55 3.35 24.62
C PRO A 85 7.26 4.02 24.16
N GLU A 86 7.00 5.23 24.63
CA GLU A 86 6.00 6.08 24.00
C GLU A 86 6.33 6.18 22.52
N LEU A 87 5.32 5.93 21.70
CA LEU A 87 5.44 6.23 20.28
C LEU A 87 5.63 7.74 20.20
N GLU A 88 6.79 8.19 19.68
CA GLU A 88 6.88 9.55 19.20
C GLU A 88 5.71 9.72 18.24
N THR A 89 4.71 10.50 18.63
CA THR A 89 3.63 10.91 17.74
C THR A 89 4.30 11.75 16.68
N VAL A 90 4.61 11.14 15.54
CA VAL A 90 5.19 11.84 14.41
C VAL A 90 4.07 12.71 13.83
N GLU A 91 4.03 13.96 14.29
CA GLU A 91 3.14 14.96 13.75
C GLU A 91 3.47 15.15 12.26
N ILE A 92 2.55 14.73 11.41
CA ILE A 92 2.69 14.95 9.97
C ILE A 92 2.32 16.39 9.67
N LYS A 93 3.32 17.19 9.31
CA LYS A 93 3.14 18.63 9.03
C LYS A 93 2.63 18.86 7.62
N PRO A 94 1.69 19.81 7.44
CA PRO A 94 1.32 20.28 6.11
C PRO A 94 2.52 20.85 5.38
N GLU A 95 2.70 20.49 4.11
CA GLU A 95 3.77 20.99 3.24
C GLU A 95 3.20 21.51 1.92
N ASN A 96 3.67 22.67 1.47
CA ASN A 96 3.28 23.25 0.19
C ASN A 96 3.95 22.50 -0.98
N ILE A 97 3.49 21.27 -1.21
CA ILE A 97 3.89 20.44 -2.36
C ILE A 97 2.81 20.58 -3.41
N ASP A 98 3.22 20.92 -4.64
CA ASP A 98 2.31 21.11 -5.77
C ASP A 98 1.58 19.79 -6.13
N ILE A 99 0.25 19.79 -6.00
CA ILE A 99 -0.65 18.70 -6.39
C ILE A 99 -1.72 19.20 -7.33
N GLU A 100 -2.15 18.35 -8.26
CA GLU A 100 -3.23 18.63 -9.18
C GLU A 100 -4.53 18.03 -8.65
N ILE A 101 -5.45 18.90 -8.21
CA ILE A 101 -6.80 18.51 -7.77
C ILE A 101 -7.69 18.55 -9.02
N ILE A 102 -8.17 17.36 -9.44
CA ILE A 102 -9.07 17.20 -10.60
C ILE A 102 -10.51 17.54 -10.22
N TYR A 103 -10.90 17.18 -9.00
CA TYR A 103 -12.23 17.38 -8.46
C TYR A 103 -12.18 17.55 -6.95
N GLU A 104 -13.03 18.38 -6.41
CA GLU A 104 -13.21 18.53 -4.98
C GLU A 104 -14.62 19.01 -4.66
N ASP A 105 -15.26 18.36 -3.68
CA ASP A 105 -16.51 18.79 -3.07
C ASP A 105 -16.44 18.75 -1.53
N ASN A 106 -17.57 18.62 -0.84
CA ASN A 106 -17.60 18.53 0.63
C ASN A 106 -17.23 17.13 1.17
N ASP A 107 -17.26 16.10 0.33
CA ASP A 107 -17.19 14.71 0.73
C ASP A 107 -15.90 14.01 0.27
N LEU A 108 -15.42 14.37 -0.91
CA LEU A 108 -14.20 13.77 -1.46
C LEU A 108 -13.41 14.76 -2.32
N ALA A 109 -12.15 14.42 -2.54
CA ALA A 109 -11.33 15.03 -3.59
C ALA A 109 -10.72 13.94 -4.48
N VAL A 110 -10.51 14.24 -5.76
CA VAL A 110 -9.79 13.40 -6.70
C VAL A 110 -8.58 14.17 -7.17
N ILE A 111 -7.41 13.56 -6.98
CA ILE A 111 -6.13 14.18 -7.33
C ILE A 111 -5.41 13.39 -8.42
N ASN A 112 -4.65 14.08 -9.26
CA ASN A 112 -3.72 13.48 -10.21
C ASN A 112 -2.30 13.47 -9.60
N LYS A 113 -1.96 12.35 -8.94
CA LYS A 113 -0.67 12.21 -8.26
C LYS A 113 0.48 12.18 -9.29
N LYS A 114 1.46 13.05 -9.12
CA LYS A 114 2.72 12.98 -9.87
C LYS A 114 3.52 11.72 -9.47
N ALA A 115 4.27 11.16 -10.39
CA ALA A 115 5.26 10.12 -10.08
C ALA A 115 6.39 10.68 -9.21
N GLY A 116 7.01 9.82 -8.39
CA GLY A 116 8.10 10.21 -7.48
C GLY A 116 7.62 10.57 -6.06
N ILE A 117 6.31 10.80 -5.86
CA ILE A 117 5.75 11.15 -4.55
C ILE A 117 5.19 9.88 -3.89
N VAL A 118 5.64 9.60 -2.65
CA VAL A 118 5.09 8.55 -1.79
C VAL A 118 3.72 9.00 -1.27
N VAL A 119 2.75 8.10 -1.19
CA VAL A 119 1.39 8.48 -0.76
C VAL A 119 1.37 8.88 0.72
N HIS A 120 1.91 8.07 1.59
CA HIS A 120 1.89 8.30 3.05
C HIS A 120 3.25 8.04 3.68
N PRO A 121 3.52 8.65 4.83
CA PRO A 121 4.76 8.43 5.56
C PRO A 121 5.00 6.95 5.87
N ALA A 122 6.25 6.56 5.87
CA ALA A 122 6.74 5.26 6.31
C ALA A 122 8.01 5.47 7.14
N ASN A 123 8.44 4.45 7.88
CA ASN A 123 9.63 4.52 8.71
C ASN A 123 10.83 5.13 7.95
N GLY A 124 11.29 6.32 8.41
CA GLY A 124 12.37 7.08 7.80
C GLY A 124 11.96 8.09 6.71
N HIS A 125 10.65 8.24 6.39
CA HIS A 125 10.12 9.21 5.43
C HIS A 125 8.84 9.85 5.96
N TYR A 126 8.96 10.87 6.80
CA TYR A 126 7.83 11.56 7.45
C TYR A 126 7.47 12.89 6.78
N SER A 127 8.22 13.32 5.75
CA SER A 127 8.04 14.55 5.00
C SER A 127 8.09 14.29 3.50
N GLY A 128 7.64 15.26 2.70
CA GLY A 128 7.64 15.16 1.24
C GLY A 128 6.66 14.13 0.68
N THR A 129 5.65 13.73 1.44
CA THR A 129 4.65 12.74 1.01
C THR A 129 3.39 13.44 0.48
N LEU A 130 2.53 12.66 -0.19
CA LEU A 130 1.24 13.16 -0.64
C LEU A 130 0.36 13.58 0.55
N VAL A 131 0.45 12.89 1.68
CA VAL A 131 -0.28 13.26 2.91
C VAL A 131 0.12 14.66 3.38
N ASN A 132 1.42 15.00 3.37
CA ASN A 132 1.86 16.37 3.69
C ASN A 132 1.25 17.41 2.75
N ALA A 133 1.15 17.09 1.44
CA ALA A 133 0.55 17.95 0.44
C ALA A 133 -0.96 18.13 0.64
N ILE A 134 -1.71 17.04 0.84
CA ILE A 134 -3.16 17.13 1.01
C ILE A 134 -3.55 17.85 2.30
N LEU A 135 -2.78 17.68 3.39
CA LEU A 135 -2.96 18.45 4.63
C LEU A 135 -2.78 19.96 4.42
N TYR A 136 -1.96 20.38 3.46
CA TYR A 136 -1.77 21.79 3.14
C TYR A 136 -2.88 22.34 2.23
N HIS A 137 -3.29 21.58 1.22
CA HIS A 137 -4.18 22.06 0.16
C HIS A 137 -5.66 21.77 0.42
N ILE A 138 -5.99 20.67 1.12
CA ILE A 138 -7.36 20.22 1.35
C ILE A 138 -7.71 20.44 2.82
N LYS A 139 -8.80 21.15 3.07
CA LYS A 139 -9.37 21.33 4.40
C LYS A 139 -10.34 20.19 4.71
N ASP A 140 -10.60 19.97 5.99
CA ASP A 140 -11.64 19.05 6.47
C ASP A 140 -11.40 17.60 5.98
N LEU A 141 -10.22 17.04 6.26
CA LEU A 141 -9.91 15.64 5.95
C LEU A 141 -10.48 14.69 7.00
N SER A 142 -10.91 13.49 6.55
CA SER A 142 -11.31 12.43 7.48
C SER A 142 -10.15 11.98 8.37
N GLY A 143 -10.42 11.86 9.67
CA GLY A 143 -9.49 11.40 10.68
C GLY A 143 -9.53 9.89 10.95
N ILE A 144 -10.35 9.09 10.26
CA ILE A 144 -10.56 7.65 10.58
C ILE A 144 -9.26 6.84 10.60
N ASN A 145 -8.32 7.11 9.69
CA ASN A 145 -7.02 6.44 9.65
C ASN A 145 -5.95 7.14 10.52
N GLY A 146 -6.39 7.97 11.48
CA GLY A 146 -5.53 8.72 12.39
C GLY A 146 -4.75 9.84 11.68
N GLU A 147 -3.85 10.47 12.43
CA GLU A 147 -3.05 11.61 11.95
C GLU A 147 -2.08 11.24 10.83
N ILE A 148 -1.75 9.95 10.71
CA ILE A 148 -0.73 9.46 9.76
C ILE A 148 -1.29 9.29 8.34
N ARG A 149 -2.61 9.07 8.17
CA ARG A 149 -3.24 8.78 6.87
C ARG A 149 -4.59 9.48 6.69
N PRO A 150 -4.71 10.76 6.99
CA PRO A 150 -6.01 11.45 6.91
C PRO A 150 -6.57 11.37 5.48
N GLY A 151 -7.81 10.91 5.37
CA GLY A 151 -8.54 10.83 4.10
C GLY A 151 -8.06 9.77 3.09
N ILE A 152 -7.03 8.99 3.38
CA ILE A 152 -6.48 7.99 2.45
C ILE A 152 -7.31 6.71 2.48
N VAL A 153 -7.99 6.39 1.38
CA VAL A 153 -8.81 5.17 1.20
C VAL A 153 -8.17 4.14 0.26
N HIS A 154 -7.19 4.53 -0.55
CA HIS A 154 -6.37 3.63 -1.37
C HIS A 154 -5.02 4.27 -1.70
N ARG A 155 -4.15 3.54 -2.38
CA ARG A 155 -2.80 4.01 -2.65
C ARG A 155 -2.32 3.69 -4.06
N LEU A 156 -1.33 4.47 -4.50
CA LEU A 156 -0.50 4.19 -5.68
C LEU A 156 0.96 4.00 -5.24
N ASP A 157 1.74 3.27 -6.01
CA ASP A 157 3.18 3.19 -5.81
C ASP A 157 3.83 4.57 -5.98
N LYS A 158 4.98 4.78 -5.34
CA LYS A 158 5.75 6.04 -5.43
C LYS A 158 5.85 6.56 -6.86
N ASP A 159 6.28 5.70 -7.77
CA ASP A 159 6.60 6.07 -9.15
C ASP A 159 5.45 5.79 -10.14
N THR A 160 4.28 5.41 -9.65
CA THR A 160 3.03 5.36 -10.43
C THR A 160 2.36 6.72 -10.36
N SER A 161 1.99 7.27 -11.51
CA SER A 161 1.22 8.52 -11.63
C SER A 161 -0.27 8.25 -11.80
N GLY A 162 -1.11 9.28 -11.62
CA GLY A 162 -2.53 9.24 -11.94
C GLY A 162 -3.46 9.39 -10.76
N LEU A 163 -4.71 9.01 -10.94
CA LEU A 163 -5.84 9.34 -10.08
C LEU A 163 -5.80 8.62 -8.73
N LEU A 164 -6.10 9.39 -7.69
CA LEU A 164 -6.25 8.94 -6.32
C LEU A 164 -7.39 9.68 -5.64
N ILE A 165 -8.27 8.94 -4.92
CA ILE A 165 -9.42 9.48 -4.19
C ILE A 165 -9.02 9.79 -2.75
N ILE A 166 -9.44 10.93 -2.24
CA ILE A 166 -9.25 11.39 -0.87
C ILE A 166 -10.62 11.60 -0.24
N ALA A 167 -10.87 11.05 0.94
CA ALA A 167 -12.09 11.28 1.71
C ALA A 167 -11.93 12.54 2.56
N LYS A 168 -12.91 13.45 2.50
CA LYS A 168 -12.88 14.73 3.25
C LYS A 168 -13.57 14.64 4.60
N ASN A 169 -14.43 13.67 4.81
CA ASN A 169 -15.09 13.43 6.09
C ASN A 169 -15.25 11.93 6.38
N ASP A 170 -15.57 11.61 7.62
CA ASP A 170 -15.60 10.21 8.10
C ASP A 170 -16.72 9.40 7.43
N LYS A 171 -17.86 10.03 7.10
CA LYS A 171 -18.96 9.35 6.43
C LYS A 171 -18.57 8.89 5.02
N SER A 172 -17.95 9.78 4.24
CA SER A 172 -17.44 9.45 2.91
C SER A 172 -16.29 8.46 2.98
N HIS A 173 -15.43 8.55 4.02
CA HIS A 173 -14.33 7.63 4.22
C HIS A 173 -14.81 6.18 4.39
N LEU A 174 -15.78 5.96 5.29
CA LEU A 174 -16.36 4.64 5.53
C LEU A 174 -17.00 4.07 4.26
N LYS A 175 -17.82 4.87 3.56
CA LYS A 175 -18.45 4.43 2.32
C LYS A 175 -17.43 4.13 1.21
N LEU A 176 -16.45 5.00 0.99
CA LEU A 176 -15.38 4.77 0.01
C LEU A 176 -14.56 3.51 0.36
N SER A 177 -14.20 3.32 1.62
CA SER A 177 -13.51 2.11 2.07
C SER A 177 -14.32 0.85 1.78
N GLN A 178 -15.62 0.88 2.04
CA GLN A 178 -16.53 -0.22 1.72
C GLN A 178 -16.58 -0.48 0.19
N MET A 179 -16.65 0.57 -0.63
CA MET A 179 -16.67 0.47 -2.09
C MET A 179 -15.35 -0.13 -2.64
N PHE A 180 -14.20 0.21 -2.06
CA PHE A 180 -12.92 -0.44 -2.40
C PHE A 180 -12.91 -1.91 -1.98
N HIS A 181 -13.42 -2.24 -0.79
CA HIS A 181 -13.56 -3.61 -0.31
C HIS A 181 -14.46 -4.43 -1.24
N ASP A 182 -15.63 -3.92 -1.59
CA ASP A 182 -16.62 -4.57 -2.46
C ASP A 182 -16.24 -4.53 -3.94
N LYS A 183 -15.13 -3.87 -4.29
CA LYS A 183 -14.58 -3.74 -5.65
C LYS A 183 -15.53 -3.03 -6.63
N THR A 184 -16.38 -2.15 -6.12
CA THR A 184 -17.31 -1.35 -6.96
C THR A 184 -16.61 -0.18 -7.62
N VAL A 185 -15.48 0.29 -7.08
CA VAL A 185 -14.62 1.30 -7.73
C VAL A 185 -13.87 0.66 -8.89
N LYS A 186 -14.23 1.04 -10.12
CA LYS A 186 -13.54 0.61 -11.34
C LYS A 186 -12.28 1.44 -11.54
N LYS A 187 -11.14 0.76 -11.65
CA LYS A 187 -9.81 1.38 -11.80
C LYS A 187 -9.18 0.94 -13.10
N THR A 188 -8.96 1.90 -14.00
CA THR A 188 -8.29 1.67 -15.28
C THR A 188 -6.91 2.28 -15.27
N TYR A 189 -5.92 1.46 -15.60
CA TYR A 189 -4.53 1.88 -15.75
C TYR A 189 -4.08 1.74 -17.19
N LEU A 190 -3.09 2.55 -17.56
CA LEU A 190 -2.33 2.38 -18.79
C LEU A 190 -0.90 1.96 -18.42
N ALA A 191 -0.39 0.95 -19.12
CA ALA A 191 0.97 0.48 -18.93
C ALA A 191 1.67 0.22 -20.27
N ILE A 192 2.94 0.63 -20.38
CA ILE A 192 3.80 0.26 -21.51
C ILE A 192 4.63 -0.94 -21.07
N LEU A 193 4.49 -2.05 -21.78
CA LEU A 193 5.19 -3.31 -21.52
C LEU A 193 6.35 -3.49 -22.47
N LYS A 194 7.40 -4.17 -22.03
CA LYS A 194 8.48 -4.65 -22.87
C LYS A 194 8.08 -5.96 -23.56
N GLY A 195 8.19 -6.00 -24.88
CA GLY A 195 7.84 -7.16 -25.69
C GLY A 195 6.45 -7.03 -26.33
N LYS A 196 6.18 -7.96 -27.25
CA LYS A 196 4.92 -8.08 -27.99
C LYS A 196 4.08 -9.19 -27.34
N LEU A 197 2.94 -8.82 -26.76
CA LEU A 197 2.01 -9.77 -26.18
C LEU A 197 1.41 -10.70 -27.24
N ASN A 198 1.38 -11.99 -26.97
CA ASN A 198 0.77 -12.98 -27.87
C ASN A 198 -0.77 -12.92 -27.86
N GLN A 199 -1.35 -12.59 -26.70
CA GLN A 199 -2.79 -12.49 -26.51
C GLN A 199 -3.21 -11.02 -26.44
N LYS A 200 -4.29 -10.68 -27.16
CA LYS A 200 -4.83 -9.31 -27.21
C LYS A 200 -5.53 -8.89 -25.90
N SER A 201 -5.96 -9.83 -25.11
CA SER A 201 -6.56 -9.62 -23.79
C SER A 201 -6.35 -10.84 -22.90
N GLY A 202 -6.48 -10.64 -21.59
CA GLY A 202 -6.37 -11.75 -20.65
C GLY A 202 -6.79 -11.37 -19.25
N ARG A 203 -7.02 -12.41 -18.43
CA ARG A 203 -7.30 -12.31 -17.00
C ARG A 203 -6.24 -13.11 -16.25
N ILE A 204 -5.58 -12.45 -15.27
CA ILE A 204 -4.55 -13.04 -14.44
C ILE A 204 -5.10 -13.15 -13.03
N VAL A 205 -5.11 -14.36 -12.49
CA VAL A 205 -5.55 -14.64 -11.11
C VAL A 205 -4.44 -15.40 -10.41
N THR A 206 -3.82 -14.80 -9.39
CA THR A 206 -2.71 -15.40 -8.63
C THR A 206 -2.81 -15.06 -7.16
N GLN A 207 -1.93 -15.64 -6.35
CA GLN A 207 -1.62 -15.17 -5.01
C GLN A 207 -0.37 -14.29 -5.06
N ILE A 208 -0.44 -13.09 -4.49
CA ILE A 208 0.72 -12.21 -4.36
C ILE A 208 1.12 -12.10 -2.89
N GLY A 209 2.39 -12.21 -2.63
CA GLY A 209 2.98 -12.01 -1.32
C GLY A 209 4.39 -11.48 -1.41
N ARG A 210 5.01 -11.22 -0.25
CA ARG A 210 6.37 -10.67 -0.17
C ARG A 210 7.40 -11.71 -0.62
N ASP A 211 8.38 -11.29 -1.41
CA ASP A 211 9.48 -12.17 -1.84
C ASP A 211 10.33 -12.59 -0.63
N LYS A 212 10.66 -13.89 -0.54
CA LYS A 212 11.42 -14.45 0.58
C LYS A 212 12.86 -13.98 0.62
N ASN A 213 13.43 -13.62 -0.54
CA ASN A 213 14.83 -13.24 -0.69
C ASN A 213 15.04 -11.73 -0.76
N ASP A 214 14.03 -10.97 -1.18
CA ASP A 214 14.10 -9.51 -1.30
C ASP A 214 12.83 -8.86 -0.76
N ARG A 215 12.89 -8.39 0.48
CA ARG A 215 11.75 -7.76 1.17
C ARG A 215 11.17 -6.53 0.48
N LYS A 216 11.89 -5.93 -0.47
CA LYS A 216 11.41 -4.80 -1.27
C LYS A 216 10.54 -5.24 -2.45
N LYS A 217 10.47 -6.55 -2.72
CA LYS A 217 9.72 -7.13 -3.84
C LYS A 217 8.50 -7.90 -3.36
N MET A 218 7.48 -7.85 -4.20
CA MET A 218 6.34 -8.76 -4.15
C MET A 218 6.52 -9.82 -5.24
N THR A 219 5.95 -10.99 -5.06
CA THR A 219 6.05 -12.07 -6.03
C THR A 219 4.77 -12.88 -6.10
N VAL A 220 4.53 -13.56 -7.23
CA VAL A 220 3.48 -14.58 -7.31
C VAL A 220 3.88 -15.77 -6.45
N ILE A 221 2.98 -16.21 -5.60
CA ILE A 221 3.13 -17.36 -4.72
C ILE A 221 2.29 -18.51 -5.26
N ASN A 222 2.90 -19.68 -5.40
CA ASN A 222 2.19 -20.88 -5.90
C ASN A 222 1.36 -21.59 -4.82
N ASP A 223 1.59 -21.28 -3.55
CA ASP A 223 0.83 -21.85 -2.44
C ASP A 223 -0.45 -21.03 -2.22
N LEU A 224 -1.60 -21.68 -2.40
CA LEU A 224 -2.92 -21.06 -2.24
C LEU A 224 -3.22 -20.61 -0.80
N ASN A 225 -2.50 -21.14 0.18
CA ASN A 225 -2.66 -20.78 1.59
C ASN A 225 -1.72 -19.64 2.02
N SER A 226 -0.89 -19.14 1.10
CA SER A 226 0.04 -18.05 1.36
C SER A 226 -0.20 -16.91 0.39
N GLY A 227 -0.07 -15.67 0.87
CA GLY A 227 -0.30 -14.49 0.05
C GLY A 227 -1.76 -14.05 -0.02
N LYS A 228 -2.02 -13.02 -0.80
CA LYS A 228 -3.37 -12.44 -0.99
C LYS A 228 -3.80 -12.59 -2.45
N THR A 229 -5.04 -12.97 -2.70
CA THR A 229 -5.58 -13.09 -4.06
C THR A 229 -5.46 -11.77 -4.81
N ALA A 230 -4.95 -11.84 -6.02
CA ALA A 230 -4.77 -10.71 -6.93
C ALA A 230 -5.40 -11.01 -8.28
N ILE A 231 -6.22 -10.09 -8.80
CA ILE A 231 -6.96 -10.26 -10.05
C ILE A 231 -6.74 -9.04 -10.94
N THR A 232 -6.20 -9.27 -12.14
CA THR A 232 -5.88 -8.23 -13.11
C THR A 232 -6.39 -8.66 -14.48
N ASN A 233 -7.17 -7.80 -15.13
CA ASN A 233 -7.60 -7.96 -16.52
C ASN A 233 -6.80 -6.98 -17.38
N TYR A 234 -6.41 -7.38 -18.60
CA TYR A 234 -5.71 -6.49 -19.52
C TYR A 234 -6.25 -6.63 -20.94
N GLU A 235 -6.10 -5.56 -21.69
CA GLU A 235 -6.42 -5.47 -23.11
C GLU A 235 -5.31 -4.69 -23.84
N VAL A 236 -4.86 -5.19 -24.98
CA VAL A 236 -3.85 -4.53 -25.81
C VAL A 236 -4.51 -3.40 -26.60
N ILE A 237 -4.02 -2.18 -26.41
CA ILE A 237 -4.45 -1.01 -27.20
C ILE A 237 -3.63 -0.91 -28.48
N SER A 238 -2.31 -0.93 -28.35
CA SER A 238 -1.35 -0.78 -29.44
C SER A 238 -0.11 -1.62 -29.16
N GLN A 239 0.54 -2.14 -30.21
CA GLN A 239 1.78 -2.89 -30.01
C GLN A 239 2.70 -2.83 -31.23
N THR A 240 3.99 -2.86 -30.95
CA THR A 240 5.09 -3.05 -31.90
C THR A 240 5.77 -4.40 -31.65
N GLU A 241 6.82 -4.73 -32.40
CA GLU A 241 7.61 -5.96 -32.15
C GLU A 241 8.32 -5.93 -30.76
N LYS A 242 8.55 -4.74 -30.19
CA LYS A 242 9.36 -4.57 -28.97
C LYS A 242 8.56 -4.08 -27.76
N PHE A 243 7.39 -3.48 -27.96
CA PHE A 243 6.61 -2.84 -26.92
C PHE A 243 5.11 -3.06 -27.12
N THR A 244 4.38 -3.05 -26.02
CA THR A 244 2.91 -3.14 -26.03
C THR A 244 2.33 -2.11 -25.07
N LEU A 245 1.36 -1.31 -25.52
CA LEU A 245 0.51 -0.50 -24.66
C LEU A 245 -0.71 -1.33 -24.27
N VAL A 246 -0.97 -1.44 -22.98
CA VAL A 246 -2.13 -2.15 -22.45
C VAL A 246 -3.01 -1.25 -21.59
N LYS A 247 -4.32 -1.45 -21.70
CA LYS A 247 -5.32 -1.03 -20.72
C LYS A 247 -5.45 -2.13 -19.68
N VAL A 248 -5.39 -1.78 -18.42
CA VAL A 248 -5.40 -2.73 -17.30
C VAL A 248 -6.51 -2.36 -16.32
N HIS A 249 -7.38 -3.32 -16.03
CA HIS A 249 -8.38 -3.21 -14.97
C HIS A 249 -8.01 -4.12 -13.81
N ILE A 250 -7.99 -3.61 -12.60
CA ILE A 250 -7.71 -4.39 -11.39
C ILE A 250 -8.96 -4.53 -10.53
N GLU A 251 -9.28 -5.76 -10.14
CA GLU A 251 -10.36 -6.06 -9.20
C GLU A 251 -9.88 -6.00 -7.75
N THR A 252 -8.58 -6.16 -7.52
CA THR A 252 -7.89 -6.10 -6.24
C THR A 252 -6.77 -5.07 -6.30
N GLY A 253 -6.30 -4.58 -5.15
CA GLY A 253 -5.28 -3.51 -5.06
C GLY A 253 -4.00 -3.94 -4.33
N ARG A 254 -3.43 -5.13 -4.58
CA ARG A 254 -2.24 -5.60 -3.87
C ARG A 254 -1.00 -4.79 -4.25
N THR A 255 -0.08 -4.64 -3.30
CA THR A 255 1.18 -3.92 -3.51
C THR A 255 1.89 -4.43 -4.77
N HIS A 256 2.27 -3.50 -5.66
CA HIS A 256 2.92 -3.79 -6.94
C HIS A 256 2.14 -4.73 -7.89
N GLN A 257 0.84 -4.95 -7.70
CA GLN A 257 0.08 -6.00 -8.37
C GLN A 257 0.27 -6.02 -9.89
N ILE A 258 0.02 -4.93 -10.59
CA ILE A 258 0.14 -4.85 -12.07
C ILE A 258 1.58 -5.17 -12.47
N ARG A 259 2.56 -4.63 -11.78
CA ARG A 259 3.99 -4.80 -12.04
C ARG A 259 4.41 -6.26 -11.90
N VAL A 260 3.97 -6.92 -10.83
CA VAL A 260 4.21 -8.36 -10.57
C VAL A 260 3.54 -9.22 -11.63
N HIS A 261 2.27 -8.96 -11.95
CA HIS A 261 1.52 -9.72 -12.94
C HIS A 261 2.11 -9.61 -14.36
N MET A 262 2.48 -8.41 -14.80
CA MET A 262 3.10 -8.22 -16.10
C MET A 262 4.49 -8.87 -16.16
N LYS A 263 5.26 -8.82 -15.08
CA LYS A 263 6.51 -9.57 -14.96
C LYS A 263 6.28 -11.08 -14.98
N HIS A 264 5.24 -11.58 -14.31
CA HIS A 264 4.89 -13.01 -14.29
C HIS A 264 4.53 -13.53 -15.69
N LEU A 265 3.86 -12.75 -16.51
CA LEU A 265 3.61 -13.07 -17.92
C LEU A 265 4.87 -13.01 -18.80
N GLY A 266 6.01 -12.51 -18.29
CA GLY A 266 7.24 -12.32 -19.05
C GLY A 266 7.36 -10.96 -19.75
N TYR A 267 6.42 -10.04 -19.54
CA TYR A 267 6.36 -8.71 -20.17
C TYR A 267 6.43 -7.59 -19.12
N PRO A 268 7.58 -7.35 -18.49
CA PRO A 268 7.70 -6.34 -17.44
C PRO A 268 7.39 -4.94 -17.99
N ILE A 269 6.91 -4.07 -17.09
CA ILE A 269 6.63 -2.67 -17.43
C ILE A 269 7.93 -1.96 -17.81
N LEU A 270 7.89 -1.15 -18.84
CA LEU A 270 9.00 -0.29 -19.28
C LEU A 270 9.37 0.68 -18.15
N GLY A 271 10.67 0.79 -17.83
CA GLY A 271 11.18 1.65 -16.76
C GLY A 271 11.04 1.07 -15.34
N ASP A 272 10.50 -0.13 -15.17
CA ASP A 272 10.40 -0.74 -13.86
C ASP A 272 11.77 -1.27 -13.40
N SER A 273 12.40 -0.54 -12.48
CA SER A 273 13.73 -0.87 -11.94
C SER A 273 13.71 -2.07 -10.98
N VAL A 274 12.52 -2.43 -10.44
CA VAL A 274 12.37 -3.51 -9.47
C VAL A 274 12.11 -4.85 -10.17
N TYR A 275 11.20 -4.88 -11.15
CA TYR A 275 10.73 -6.10 -11.83
C TYR A 275 11.24 -6.24 -13.27
N GLY A 276 11.76 -5.17 -13.83
CA GLY A 276 12.35 -5.14 -15.17
C GLY A 276 13.87 -5.18 -15.16
N ARG A 277 14.46 -4.88 -16.33
CA ARG A 277 15.87 -4.54 -16.47
C ARG A 277 15.99 -3.01 -16.50
N THR A 278 17.11 -2.49 -16.02
CA THR A 278 17.45 -1.06 -16.16
C THR A 278 17.35 -0.66 -17.63
N ASP A 279 16.64 0.41 -17.92
CA ASP A 279 16.47 1.00 -19.23
C ASP A 279 16.54 2.53 -19.16
N ALA A 280 16.27 3.20 -20.29
CA ALA A 280 16.42 4.66 -20.38
C ALA A 280 15.30 5.43 -19.65
N GLU A 281 14.19 4.75 -19.31
CA GLU A 281 13.10 5.37 -18.58
C GLU A 281 13.40 5.36 -17.08
N LYS A 282 13.12 6.49 -16.41
CA LYS A 282 13.49 6.70 -14.99
C LYS A 282 12.51 6.04 -14.01
N ARG A 283 11.32 5.64 -14.46
CA ARG A 283 10.26 5.05 -13.65
C ARG A 283 9.42 4.05 -14.46
N GLN A 284 8.66 3.22 -13.77
CA GLN A 284 7.68 2.37 -14.45
C GLN A 284 6.66 3.22 -15.24
N MET A 285 6.51 2.93 -16.54
CA MET A 285 5.48 3.53 -17.39
C MET A 285 4.13 2.91 -17.06
N LEU A 286 3.62 3.29 -15.90
CA LEU A 286 2.33 2.90 -15.32
C LEU A 286 1.60 4.15 -14.85
N HIS A 287 0.34 4.28 -15.24
CA HIS A 287 -0.48 5.45 -14.97
C HIS A 287 -1.91 5.03 -14.61
N ALA A 288 -2.42 5.47 -13.45
CA ALA A 288 -3.80 5.32 -13.03
C ALA A 288 -4.66 6.32 -13.84
N TYR A 289 -5.17 5.85 -14.98
CA TYR A 289 -5.74 6.69 -16.04
C TYR A 289 -7.17 7.13 -15.75
N LYS A 290 -8.01 6.18 -15.30
CA LYS A 290 -9.45 6.42 -15.15
C LYS A 290 -9.99 5.80 -13.88
N LEU A 291 -10.89 6.51 -13.20
CA LEU A 291 -11.70 6.04 -12.07
C LEU A 291 -13.17 6.22 -12.40
N GLU A 292 -13.98 5.19 -12.12
CA GLU A 292 -15.44 5.21 -12.27
C GLU A 292 -16.04 4.61 -11.00
N PHE A 293 -16.92 5.34 -10.33
CA PHE A 293 -17.57 4.90 -9.10
C PHE A 293 -18.81 5.73 -8.80
N GLU A 294 -19.65 5.21 -7.93
CA GLU A 294 -20.81 5.94 -7.39
C GLU A 294 -20.33 6.92 -6.31
N HIS A 295 -20.76 8.18 -6.38
CA HIS A 295 -20.40 9.16 -5.35
C HIS A 295 -20.93 8.71 -3.98
N PRO A 296 -20.09 8.68 -2.91
CA PRO A 296 -20.46 8.02 -1.64
C PRO A 296 -21.67 8.66 -0.94
N ILE A 297 -22.00 9.90 -1.26
CA ILE A 297 -23.10 10.63 -0.58
C ILE A 297 -24.28 10.90 -1.52
N THR A 298 -24.03 11.38 -2.74
CA THR A 298 -25.12 11.71 -3.71
C THR A 298 -25.59 10.49 -4.48
N GLU A 299 -24.85 9.39 -4.48
CA GLU A 299 -25.15 8.13 -5.19
C GLU A 299 -25.20 8.29 -6.74
N GLU A 300 -24.62 9.38 -7.24
CA GLU A 300 -24.48 9.62 -8.68
C GLU A 300 -23.25 8.91 -9.23
N GLU A 301 -23.37 8.29 -10.40
CA GLU A 301 -22.22 7.70 -11.11
C GLU A 301 -21.31 8.83 -11.58
N ILE A 302 -20.05 8.77 -11.19
CA ILE A 302 -19.01 9.75 -11.53
C ILE A 302 -17.80 9.09 -12.16
N GLU A 303 -17.17 9.83 -13.06
CA GLU A 303 -16.02 9.37 -13.83
C GLU A 303 -14.95 10.45 -13.88
N PHE A 304 -13.69 10.05 -13.68
CA PHE A 304 -12.55 10.94 -13.78
C PHE A 304 -11.48 10.33 -14.67
N ILE A 305 -10.88 11.17 -15.51
CA ILE A 305 -9.78 10.79 -16.42
C ILE A 305 -8.59 11.71 -16.12
N ALA A 306 -7.41 11.13 -15.90
CA ALA A 306 -6.17 11.87 -15.77
C ALA A 306 -5.48 12.02 -17.12
N GLU A 307 -4.98 13.20 -17.44
CA GLU A 307 -4.10 13.39 -18.57
C GLU A 307 -2.82 12.57 -18.42
N LEU A 308 -2.34 12.02 -19.54
CA LEU A 308 -1.06 11.32 -19.56
C LEU A 308 0.08 12.30 -19.26
N PRO A 309 0.96 11.98 -18.31
CA PRO A 309 2.11 12.82 -18.01
C PRO A 309 3.09 12.83 -19.19
N GLU A 310 3.86 13.92 -19.32
CA GLU A 310 4.75 14.18 -20.45
C GLU A 310 5.80 13.09 -20.69
N ASP A 311 6.30 12.47 -19.62
CA ASP A 311 7.24 11.36 -19.72
C ASP A 311 6.57 10.12 -20.35
N PHE A 312 5.29 9.86 -20.00
CA PHE A 312 4.51 8.76 -20.58
C PHE A 312 4.21 9.01 -22.06
N LYS A 313 3.78 10.24 -22.42
CA LYS A 313 3.55 10.64 -23.82
C LYS A 313 4.84 10.49 -24.66
N LYS A 314 5.99 10.92 -24.13
CA LYS A 314 7.31 10.74 -24.76
C LYS A 314 7.68 9.27 -24.94
N ALA A 315 7.40 8.43 -23.91
CA ALA A 315 7.66 6.99 -23.99
C ALA A 315 6.79 6.32 -25.06
N LEU A 316 5.49 6.65 -25.17
CA LEU A 316 4.62 6.17 -26.24
C LEU A 316 5.20 6.46 -27.62
N LYS A 317 5.55 7.74 -27.87
CA LYS A 317 6.14 8.16 -29.16
C LYS A 317 7.45 7.42 -29.46
N LYS A 318 8.33 7.30 -28.47
CA LYS A 318 9.63 6.60 -28.60
C LYS A 318 9.46 5.10 -28.90
N CYS A 319 8.42 4.49 -28.35
CA CYS A 319 8.09 3.08 -28.56
C CYS A 319 7.30 2.84 -29.85
N GLY A 320 6.87 3.88 -30.58
CA GLY A 320 6.02 3.80 -31.75
C GLY A 320 4.62 3.28 -31.43
N LEU A 321 4.10 3.61 -30.24
CA LEU A 321 2.79 3.19 -29.77
C LEU A 321 1.79 4.32 -29.95
N GLU A 322 0.60 3.98 -30.41
CA GLU A 322 -0.52 4.91 -30.59
C GLU A 322 -1.49 4.77 -29.43
N PHE A 323 -2.04 5.90 -29.01
CA PHE A 323 -3.04 5.97 -27.95
C PHE A 323 -4.09 7.03 -28.34
N GLU A 324 -5.33 6.61 -28.45
CA GLU A 324 -6.50 7.48 -28.58
C GLU A 324 -7.26 7.46 -27.25
N ILE A 325 -7.78 8.62 -26.86
CA ILE A 325 -8.58 8.78 -25.62
C ILE A 325 -9.91 8.02 -25.82
N PHE A 326 -10.28 7.19 -24.87
CA PHE A 326 -11.53 6.41 -24.85
C PHE A 326 -12.30 6.61 -23.56
#